data_f6b122bda452e0b1423fd38444d55a5d
#
_entry.id   f6b122bda452e0b1423fd38444d55a5d
#
_cell.length_a   1.000
_cell.length_b   1.000
_cell.length_c   1.000
_cell.angle_alpha   90.00
_cell.angle_beta   90.00
_cell.angle_gamma   90.00
#
_symmetry.space_group_name_H-M   'P 1'
#
loop_
_entity.id
_entity.type
_entity.pdbx_description
1 polymer ?
#
loop_
_entity_poly.entity_id
_entity_poly.type
_entity_poly.pdbx_seq_one_letter_code
_entity_poly.pdbx_strand_id
1 'polypeptide(L)'
;MAARLIDGKALAAQVRAEVKPAVAALAARGARPGLAAIVAGEDPASRVYVRNKVRACEEVGVRSELHEFAADVSEAQLLECIAGLNRDPAVHGILVQLPLPAHLDDERLLAAVSPLKDVDGFHAENLGLLARGTPRFVACTPAGVLRLLDHAGVPLAGRHAVVIGRSAIVGKPMALLLLQRDATVTICHSKTTRLAELARQADVLVAAAGRPRMVGADMVKPGACVIDVGTSRTTDGKLSGDVDFAAVSEIAGWITPVPGGVGPMTVAMLVVNTLRATELSLA
;
A
#
# COMPACT_ATOMS: atom_id res chain seq x y z
N MET A 1 -18.58 21.87 9.55
CA MET A 1 -17.37 21.74 10.42
C MET A 1 -16.29 21.13 9.54
N ALA A 2 -15.08 21.68 9.55
CA ALA A 2 -13.98 21.11 8.77
C ALA A 2 -13.70 19.65 9.15
N ALA A 3 -13.31 18.83 8.17
CA ALA A 3 -13.01 17.42 8.38
C ALA A 3 -11.87 17.19 9.39
N ARG A 4 -11.96 16.14 10.17
CA ARG A 4 -10.87 15.68 11.01
C ARG A 4 -9.78 15.07 10.15
N LEU A 5 -8.54 15.51 10.33
CA LEU A 5 -7.40 14.96 9.60
C LEU A 5 -6.99 13.59 10.17
N ILE A 6 -6.77 12.64 9.28
CA ILE A 6 -6.18 11.35 9.65
C ILE A 6 -4.68 11.43 9.34
N ASP A 7 -3.86 11.65 10.38
CA ASP A 7 -2.41 11.82 10.24
C ASP A 7 -1.71 10.45 10.09
N GLY A 8 -1.49 10.06 8.82
CA GLY A 8 -0.81 8.81 8.51
C GLY A 8 0.69 8.84 8.83
N LYS A 9 1.32 10.02 8.87
CA LYS A 9 2.74 10.14 9.24
C LYS A 9 2.95 9.80 10.72
N ALA A 10 2.11 10.34 11.58
CA ALA A 10 2.15 10.06 13.01
C ALA A 10 1.86 8.57 13.30
N LEU A 11 0.80 8.02 12.69
CA LEU A 11 0.45 6.60 12.86
C LEU A 11 1.54 5.67 12.32
N ALA A 12 2.15 5.97 11.17
CA ALA A 12 3.24 5.18 10.62
C ALA A 12 4.46 5.14 11.54
N ALA A 13 4.79 6.25 12.21
CA ALA A 13 5.86 6.28 13.21
C ALA A 13 5.52 5.40 14.42
N GLN A 14 4.27 5.44 14.89
CA GLN A 14 3.79 4.57 15.96
C GLN A 14 3.90 3.09 15.58
N VAL A 15 3.39 2.69 14.40
CA VAL A 15 3.47 1.29 13.92
C VAL A 15 4.92 0.80 13.84
N ARG A 16 5.86 1.62 13.35
CA ARG A 16 7.27 1.25 13.34
C ARG A 16 7.85 1.08 14.75
N ALA A 17 7.44 1.95 15.69
CA ALA A 17 7.86 1.81 17.08
C ALA A 17 7.31 0.53 17.74
N GLU A 18 6.07 0.13 17.42
CA GLU A 18 5.45 -1.13 17.89
C GLU A 18 6.17 -2.36 17.35
N VAL A 19 6.66 -2.33 16.11
CA VAL A 19 7.36 -3.46 15.45
C VAL A 19 8.79 -3.64 15.96
N LYS A 20 9.47 -2.55 16.33
CA LYS A 20 10.89 -2.55 16.68
C LYS A 20 11.30 -3.57 17.76
N PRO A 21 10.57 -3.77 18.87
CA PRO A 21 10.89 -4.79 19.86
C PRO A 21 10.84 -6.22 19.33
N ALA A 22 9.86 -6.53 18.46
CA ALA A 22 9.72 -7.85 17.86
C ALA A 22 10.86 -8.16 16.88
N VAL A 23 11.29 -7.18 16.08
CA VAL A 23 12.49 -7.29 15.23
C VAL A 23 13.74 -7.57 16.07
N ALA A 24 13.92 -6.84 17.17
CA ALA A 24 15.06 -7.04 18.07
C ALA A 24 15.05 -8.44 18.71
N ALA A 25 13.87 -8.92 19.11
CA ALA A 25 13.71 -10.26 19.70
C ALA A 25 14.06 -11.38 18.69
N LEU A 26 13.66 -11.25 17.42
CA LEU A 26 14.05 -12.20 16.38
C LEU A 26 15.55 -12.14 16.09
N ALA A 27 16.13 -10.96 16.01
CA ALA A 27 17.57 -10.78 15.79
C ALA A 27 18.40 -11.40 16.91
N ALA A 28 17.98 -11.28 18.17
CA ALA A 28 18.63 -11.91 19.34
C ALA A 28 18.58 -13.45 19.28
N ARG A 29 17.62 -14.03 18.55
CA ARG A 29 17.51 -15.47 18.29
C ARG A 29 18.26 -15.93 17.04
N GLY A 30 19.05 -15.04 16.41
CA GLY A 30 19.82 -15.31 15.19
C GLY A 30 19.02 -15.17 13.87
N ALA A 31 17.75 -14.74 13.92
CA ALA A 31 16.88 -14.61 12.76
C ALA A 31 16.58 -13.12 12.50
N ARG A 32 17.59 -12.36 12.12
CA ARG A 32 17.41 -10.93 11.78
C ARG A 32 16.57 -10.78 10.52
N PRO A 33 15.40 -10.09 10.56
CA PRO A 33 14.59 -9.84 9.39
C PRO A 33 15.40 -9.18 8.26
N GLY A 34 15.21 -9.65 7.01
CA GLY A 34 15.90 -9.19 5.82
C GLY A 34 14.94 -8.85 4.70
N LEU A 35 15.07 -7.64 4.12
CA LEU A 35 14.34 -7.15 2.97
C LEU A 35 15.30 -6.95 1.79
N ALA A 36 14.99 -7.50 0.63
CA ALA A 36 15.62 -7.16 -0.64
C ALA A 36 14.66 -6.29 -1.46
N ALA A 37 15.12 -5.12 -1.90
CA ALA A 37 14.37 -4.22 -2.76
C ALA A 37 15.00 -4.18 -4.16
N ILE A 38 14.21 -4.44 -5.20
CA ILE A 38 14.60 -4.38 -6.59
C ILE A 38 14.02 -3.12 -7.22
N VAL A 39 14.85 -2.33 -7.87
CA VAL A 39 14.44 -1.15 -8.63
C VAL A 39 15.07 -1.20 -10.02
N ALA A 40 14.29 -0.99 -11.07
CA ALA A 40 14.77 -0.89 -12.44
C ALA A 40 14.37 0.45 -13.04
N GLY A 41 15.30 1.07 -13.76
CA GLY A 41 15.11 2.36 -14.38
C GLY A 41 15.53 3.55 -13.52
N GLU A 42 15.30 4.75 -14.08
CA GLU A 42 15.82 6.01 -13.52
C GLU A 42 14.70 6.94 -12.99
N ASP A 43 13.47 6.43 -12.81
CA ASP A 43 12.40 7.27 -12.29
C ASP A 43 12.76 7.82 -10.89
N PRO A 44 12.90 9.15 -10.75
CA PRO A 44 13.31 9.74 -9.48
C PRO A 44 12.32 9.50 -8.35
N ALA A 45 11.03 9.34 -8.68
CA ALA A 45 10.00 9.09 -7.67
C ALA A 45 10.13 7.70 -7.08
N SER A 46 10.34 6.68 -7.93
CA SER A 46 10.59 5.30 -7.51
C SER A 46 11.83 5.19 -6.63
N ARG A 47 12.93 5.86 -7.01
CA ARG A 47 14.19 5.87 -6.23
C ARG A 47 14.02 6.52 -4.85
N VAL A 48 13.30 7.64 -4.75
CA VAL A 48 12.99 8.28 -3.46
C VAL A 48 12.11 7.37 -2.61
N TYR A 49 11.12 6.73 -3.22
CA TYR A 49 10.18 5.87 -2.50
C TYR A 49 10.86 4.61 -1.94
N VAL A 50 11.71 3.96 -2.74
CA VAL A 50 12.50 2.79 -2.29
C VAL A 50 13.47 3.18 -1.16
N ARG A 51 14.18 4.31 -1.27
CA ARG A 51 15.06 4.77 -0.18
C ARG A 51 14.30 5.00 1.12
N ASN A 52 13.08 5.55 1.06
CA ASN A 52 12.24 5.72 2.23
C ASN A 52 11.81 4.36 2.83
N LYS A 53 11.52 3.36 2.00
CA LYS A 53 11.20 2.00 2.41
C LYS A 53 12.40 1.34 3.11
N VAL A 54 13.58 1.38 2.48
CA VAL A 54 14.83 0.85 3.04
C VAL A 54 15.15 1.51 4.38
N ARG A 55 15.13 2.85 4.42
CA ARG A 55 15.39 3.60 5.66
C ARG A 55 14.43 3.23 6.79
N ALA A 56 13.14 3.09 6.50
CA ALA A 56 12.15 2.69 7.50
C ALA A 56 12.40 1.29 8.05
N CYS A 57 12.87 0.37 7.21
CA CYS A 57 13.31 -0.96 7.64
C CYS A 57 14.54 -0.89 8.55
N GLU A 58 15.56 -0.11 8.17
CA GLU A 58 16.78 0.08 8.95
C GLU A 58 16.51 0.72 10.33
N GLU A 59 15.60 1.71 10.40
CA GLU A 59 15.17 2.36 11.66
C GLU A 59 14.67 1.36 12.71
N VAL A 60 14.09 0.26 12.30
CA VAL A 60 13.58 -0.78 13.21
C VAL A 60 14.52 -1.98 13.36
N GLY A 61 15.66 -1.99 12.66
CA GLY A 61 16.67 -3.04 12.74
C GLY A 61 16.56 -4.15 11.70
N VAL A 62 15.66 -4.04 10.72
CA VAL A 62 15.57 -4.93 9.56
C VAL A 62 16.82 -4.72 8.68
N ARG A 63 17.48 -5.82 8.25
CA ARG A 63 18.52 -5.74 7.23
C ARG A 63 17.87 -5.42 5.89
N SER A 64 18.40 -4.46 5.16
CA SER A 64 17.91 -4.09 3.85
C SER A 64 19.02 -4.11 2.82
N GLU A 65 18.73 -4.65 1.66
CA GLU A 65 19.62 -4.60 0.50
C GLU A 65 18.87 -4.06 -0.72
N LEU A 66 19.56 -3.26 -1.52
CA LEU A 66 19.00 -2.61 -2.69
C LEU A 66 19.70 -3.12 -3.94
N HIS A 67 18.92 -3.69 -4.86
CA HIS A 67 19.33 -4.15 -6.17
C HIS A 67 18.85 -3.15 -7.22
N GLU A 68 19.78 -2.32 -7.72
CA GLU A 68 19.50 -1.29 -8.74
C GLU A 68 19.88 -1.79 -10.12
N PHE A 69 18.95 -1.65 -11.06
CA PHE A 69 19.15 -2.01 -12.46
C PHE A 69 18.92 -0.79 -13.38
N ALA A 70 19.65 -0.74 -14.47
CA ALA A 70 19.46 0.28 -15.50
C ALA A 70 18.10 0.12 -16.20
N ALA A 71 17.69 1.17 -16.94
CA ALA A 71 16.40 1.18 -17.62
C ALA A 71 16.28 0.15 -18.76
N ASP A 72 17.41 -0.31 -19.30
CA ASP A 72 17.52 -1.29 -20.38
C ASP A 72 17.75 -2.74 -19.88
N VAL A 73 17.66 -2.97 -18.57
CA VAL A 73 17.81 -4.31 -17.98
C VAL A 73 16.87 -5.31 -18.64
N SER A 74 17.37 -6.51 -18.96
CA SER A 74 16.56 -7.57 -19.52
C SER A 74 15.69 -8.23 -18.44
N GLU A 75 14.52 -8.71 -18.85
CA GLU A 75 13.63 -9.47 -17.96
C GLU A 75 14.33 -10.72 -17.38
N ALA A 76 15.18 -11.38 -18.16
CA ALA A 76 15.95 -12.54 -17.72
C ALA A 76 16.87 -12.20 -16.52
N GLN A 77 17.54 -11.06 -16.54
CA GLN A 77 18.41 -10.62 -15.44
C GLN A 77 17.60 -10.36 -14.16
N LEU A 78 16.42 -9.74 -14.27
CA LEU A 78 15.54 -9.53 -13.12
C LEU A 78 14.99 -10.85 -12.55
N LEU A 79 14.59 -11.78 -13.42
CA LEU A 79 14.15 -13.13 -13.02
C LEU A 79 15.27 -13.91 -12.33
N GLU A 80 16.50 -13.82 -12.81
CA GLU A 80 17.66 -14.44 -12.17
C GLU A 80 17.93 -13.85 -10.77
N CYS A 81 17.88 -12.53 -10.65
CA CYS A 81 17.99 -11.84 -9.35
C CYS A 81 16.90 -12.32 -8.39
N ILE A 82 15.64 -12.31 -8.81
CA ILE A 82 14.50 -12.77 -7.99
C ILE A 82 14.69 -14.24 -7.58
N ALA A 83 15.12 -15.10 -8.51
CA ALA A 83 15.37 -16.51 -8.21
C ALA A 83 16.52 -16.69 -7.20
N GLY A 84 17.56 -15.87 -7.25
CA GLY A 84 18.62 -15.81 -6.25
C GLY A 84 18.08 -15.44 -4.86
N LEU A 85 17.34 -14.35 -4.79
CA LEU A 85 16.74 -13.84 -3.54
C LEU A 85 15.71 -14.83 -2.95
N ASN A 86 14.95 -15.52 -3.79
CA ASN A 86 14.04 -16.56 -3.34
C ASN A 86 14.77 -17.69 -2.60
N ARG A 87 15.99 -18.05 -3.03
CA ARG A 87 16.80 -19.11 -2.41
C ARG A 87 17.60 -18.65 -1.19
N ASP A 88 17.84 -17.34 -1.05
CA ASP A 88 18.63 -16.82 0.07
C ASP A 88 17.83 -16.89 1.39
N PRO A 89 18.29 -17.70 2.39
CA PRO A 89 17.60 -17.82 3.67
C PRO A 89 17.71 -16.55 4.52
N ALA A 90 18.61 -15.63 4.20
CA ALA A 90 18.74 -14.37 4.91
C ALA A 90 17.81 -13.26 4.36
N VAL A 91 17.15 -13.51 3.22
CA VAL A 91 16.14 -12.65 2.63
C VAL A 91 14.76 -13.20 2.95
N HIS A 92 14.02 -12.49 3.77
CA HIS A 92 12.68 -12.87 4.21
C HIS A 92 11.57 -12.18 3.41
N GLY A 93 11.86 -10.98 2.89
CA GLY A 93 10.95 -10.21 2.04
C GLY A 93 11.63 -9.74 0.76
N ILE A 94 10.90 -9.77 -0.35
CA ILE A 94 11.32 -9.26 -1.65
C ILE A 94 10.30 -8.20 -2.08
N LEU A 95 10.81 -7.05 -2.49
CA LEU A 95 10.06 -5.92 -3.02
C LEU A 95 10.50 -5.66 -4.46
N VAL A 96 9.60 -5.73 -5.42
CA VAL A 96 9.82 -5.25 -6.79
C VAL A 96 9.12 -3.91 -6.94
N GLN A 97 9.91 -2.84 -7.05
CA GLN A 97 9.35 -1.49 -7.09
C GLN A 97 8.73 -1.18 -8.45
N LEU A 98 7.43 -0.87 -8.43
CA LEU A 98 6.68 -0.38 -9.58
C LEU A 98 6.71 1.17 -9.67
N PRO A 99 6.58 1.74 -10.89
CA PRO A 99 6.49 1.04 -12.18
C PRO A 99 7.87 0.53 -12.65
N LEU A 100 7.85 -0.55 -13.43
CA LEU A 100 9.02 -1.02 -14.15
C LEU A 100 9.12 -0.36 -15.54
N PRO A 101 10.28 -0.40 -16.21
CA PRO A 101 10.42 -0.02 -17.61
C PRO A 101 9.39 -0.73 -18.52
N ALA A 102 8.81 -0.01 -19.49
CA ALA A 102 7.66 -0.46 -20.28
C ALA A 102 7.87 -1.74 -21.13
N HIS A 103 9.12 -2.16 -21.35
CA HIS A 103 9.45 -3.39 -22.06
C HIS A 103 9.41 -4.66 -21.19
N LEU A 104 9.24 -4.49 -19.87
CA LEU A 104 9.19 -5.60 -18.89
C LEU A 104 7.73 -5.96 -18.59
N ASP A 105 7.52 -7.23 -18.30
CA ASP A 105 6.22 -7.74 -17.86
C ASP A 105 6.12 -7.70 -16.33
N ASP A 106 5.43 -6.69 -15.79
CA ASP A 106 5.23 -6.50 -14.36
C ASP A 106 4.58 -7.74 -13.72
N GLU A 107 3.56 -8.33 -14.35
CA GLU A 107 2.82 -9.46 -13.80
C GLU A 107 3.72 -10.70 -13.69
N ARG A 108 4.53 -10.95 -14.69
CA ARG A 108 5.48 -12.06 -14.71
C ARG A 108 6.57 -11.92 -13.65
N LEU A 109 7.11 -10.72 -13.49
CA LEU A 109 8.15 -10.46 -12.49
C LEU A 109 7.61 -10.53 -11.06
N LEU A 110 6.40 -10.00 -10.81
CA LEU A 110 5.74 -10.12 -9.51
C LEU A 110 5.38 -11.58 -9.18
N ALA A 111 4.94 -12.36 -10.18
CA ALA A 111 4.64 -13.79 -10.00
C ALA A 111 5.89 -14.65 -9.77
N ALA A 112 7.09 -14.19 -10.14
CA ALA A 112 8.34 -14.90 -9.88
C ALA A 112 8.82 -14.77 -8.43
N VAL A 113 8.33 -13.79 -7.67
CA VAL A 113 8.61 -13.66 -6.24
C VAL A 113 7.92 -14.80 -5.49
N SER A 114 8.67 -15.48 -4.60
CA SER A 114 8.04 -16.51 -3.74
C SER A 114 6.87 -15.90 -2.95
N PRO A 115 5.68 -16.50 -2.96
CA PRO A 115 4.53 -15.99 -2.21
C PRO A 115 4.78 -15.92 -0.70
N LEU A 116 5.78 -16.64 -0.18
CA LEU A 116 6.24 -16.56 1.21
C LEU A 116 7.17 -15.37 1.48
N LYS A 117 7.71 -14.75 0.44
CA LYS A 117 8.57 -13.56 0.50
C LYS A 117 7.95 -12.31 -0.14
N ASP A 118 6.73 -12.41 -0.66
CA ASP A 118 5.96 -11.32 -1.26
C ASP A 118 5.42 -10.37 -0.18
N VAL A 119 6.30 -9.54 0.35
CA VAL A 119 5.95 -8.61 1.44
C VAL A 119 5.17 -7.38 0.99
N ASP A 120 5.09 -7.10 -0.31
CA ASP A 120 4.16 -6.11 -0.87
C ASP A 120 2.72 -6.66 -0.96
N GLY A 121 2.53 -8.00 -0.94
CA GLY A 121 1.23 -8.65 -1.02
C GLY A 121 0.59 -8.61 -2.40
N PHE A 122 1.40 -8.68 -3.47
CA PHE A 122 0.94 -8.56 -4.87
C PHE A 122 0.80 -9.91 -5.57
N HIS A 123 1.42 -10.98 -5.03
CA HIS A 123 1.35 -12.30 -5.62
C HIS A 123 -0.09 -12.84 -5.63
N ALA A 124 -0.47 -13.48 -6.73
CA ALA A 124 -1.83 -14.00 -6.93
C ALA A 124 -2.27 -14.97 -5.81
N GLU A 125 -1.36 -15.78 -5.26
CA GLU A 125 -1.64 -16.66 -4.13
C GLU A 125 -2.03 -15.87 -2.87
N ASN A 126 -1.32 -14.79 -2.54
CA ASN A 126 -1.62 -13.95 -1.38
C ASN A 126 -2.96 -13.22 -1.54
N LEU A 127 -3.25 -12.74 -2.76
CA LEU A 127 -4.56 -12.15 -3.08
C LEU A 127 -5.67 -13.21 -2.99
N GLY A 128 -5.43 -14.45 -3.43
CA GLY A 128 -6.36 -15.57 -3.29
C GLY A 128 -6.65 -15.92 -1.83
N LEU A 129 -5.63 -15.96 -0.98
CA LEU A 129 -5.78 -16.17 0.46
C LEU A 129 -6.55 -15.01 1.11
N LEU A 130 -6.30 -13.77 0.70
CA LEU A 130 -7.09 -12.61 1.15
C LEU A 130 -8.56 -12.77 0.76
N ALA A 131 -8.86 -13.15 -0.47
CA ALA A 131 -10.24 -13.35 -0.93
C ALA A 131 -10.97 -14.46 -0.12
N ARG A 132 -10.25 -15.47 0.36
CA ARG A 132 -10.79 -16.53 1.23
C ARG A 132 -10.95 -16.14 2.70
N GLY A 133 -10.46 -14.95 3.10
CA GLY A 133 -10.50 -14.52 4.50
C GLY A 133 -9.36 -15.06 5.38
N THR A 134 -8.33 -15.66 4.80
CA THR A 134 -7.17 -16.24 5.50
C THR A 134 -5.85 -15.66 4.98
N PRO A 135 -5.65 -14.33 5.02
CA PRO A 135 -4.49 -13.71 4.40
C PRO A 135 -3.18 -14.10 5.09
N ARG A 136 -2.17 -14.43 4.26
CA ARG A 136 -0.77 -14.55 4.69
C ARG A 136 -0.13 -13.17 4.75
N PHE A 137 -0.12 -12.49 3.62
CA PHE A 137 0.23 -11.07 3.47
C PHE A 137 -0.92 -10.32 2.83
N VAL A 138 -1.03 -9.06 3.19
CA VAL A 138 -1.98 -8.13 2.59
C VAL A 138 -1.20 -7.03 1.90
N ALA A 139 -1.65 -6.58 0.75
CA ALA A 139 -1.04 -5.46 0.04
C ALA A 139 -0.86 -4.26 0.99
N CYS A 140 0.37 -3.71 1.04
CA CYS A 140 0.78 -2.75 2.05
C CYS A 140 -0.12 -1.49 2.09
N THR A 141 -0.49 -0.95 0.94
CA THR A 141 -1.35 0.25 0.87
C THR A 141 -2.75 0.00 1.43
N PRO A 142 -3.50 -1.03 1.01
CA PRO A 142 -4.79 -1.37 1.61
C PRO A 142 -4.72 -1.69 3.11
N ALA A 143 -3.68 -2.41 3.54
CA ALA A 143 -3.47 -2.67 4.97
C ALA A 143 -3.25 -1.38 5.75
N GLY A 144 -2.48 -0.44 5.19
CA GLY A 144 -2.26 0.89 5.76
C GLY A 144 -3.55 1.70 5.86
N VAL A 145 -4.40 1.65 4.82
CA VAL A 145 -5.72 2.30 4.84
C VAL A 145 -6.60 1.74 5.96
N LEU A 146 -6.64 0.41 6.13
CA LEU A 146 -7.43 -0.21 7.19
C LEU A 146 -6.94 0.25 8.58
N ARG A 147 -5.63 0.32 8.79
CA ARG A 147 -5.04 0.85 10.05
C ARG A 147 -5.39 2.31 10.29
N LEU A 148 -5.47 3.14 9.23
CA LEU A 148 -5.91 4.55 9.34
C LEU A 148 -7.38 4.65 9.77
N LEU A 149 -8.26 3.83 9.18
CA LEU A 149 -9.69 3.77 9.53
C LEU A 149 -9.88 3.31 10.97
N ASP A 150 -9.17 2.27 11.41
CA ASP A 150 -9.21 1.78 12.79
C ASP A 150 -8.71 2.84 13.78
N HIS A 151 -7.59 3.51 13.48
CA HIS A 151 -7.04 4.59 14.31
C HIS A 151 -7.99 5.79 14.45
N ALA A 152 -8.67 6.13 13.37
CA ALA A 152 -9.66 7.22 13.37
C ALA A 152 -10.99 6.82 14.06
N GLY A 153 -11.16 5.56 14.45
CA GLY A 153 -12.39 5.05 15.05
C GLY A 153 -13.57 5.04 14.08
N VAL A 154 -13.31 4.90 12.78
CA VAL A 154 -14.37 4.88 11.75
C VAL A 154 -15.03 3.51 11.75
N PRO A 155 -16.34 3.42 12.08
CA PRO A 155 -17.05 2.15 12.05
C PRO A 155 -17.18 1.65 10.61
N LEU A 156 -16.93 0.35 10.38
CA LEU A 156 -17.04 -0.27 9.06
C LEU A 156 -18.24 -1.22 8.96
N ALA A 157 -18.55 -1.95 10.02
CA ALA A 157 -19.66 -2.91 10.03
C ALA A 157 -21.00 -2.22 9.71
N GLY A 158 -21.70 -2.76 8.70
CA GLY A 158 -22.97 -2.23 8.20
C GLY A 158 -22.86 -0.90 7.44
N ARG A 159 -21.65 -0.39 7.16
CA ARG A 159 -21.43 0.85 6.40
C ARG A 159 -21.27 0.58 4.91
N HIS A 160 -21.64 1.56 4.10
CA HIS A 160 -21.41 1.52 2.68
C HIS A 160 -20.03 2.12 2.36
N ALA A 161 -19.14 1.29 1.84
CA ALA A 161 -17.83 1.70 1.37
C ALA A 161 -17.78 1.73 -0.15
N VAL A 162 -17.27 2.80 -0.73
CA VAL A 162 -17.04 2.91 -2.17
C VAL A 162 -15.54 3.02 -2.42
N VAL A 163 -15.02 2.14 -3.28
CA VAL A 163 -13.61 2.14 -3.71
C VAL A 163 -13.56 2.57 -5.16
N ILE A 164 -12.95 3.72 -5.44
CA ILE A 164 -12.72 4.22 -6.80
C ILE A 164 -11.33 3.77 -7.26
N GLY A 165 -11.31 2.72 -8.07
CA GLY A 165 -10.11 2.04 -8.53
C GLY A 165 -10.26 0.52 -8.42
N ARG A 166 -9.66 -0.23 -9.37
CA ARG A 166 -9.75 -1.70 -9.38
C ARG A 166 -8.42 -2.38 -9.70
N SER A 167 -7.31 -1.73 -9.38
CA SER A 167 -5.99 -2.33 -9.55
C SER A 167 -5.82 -3.58 -8.68
N ALA A 168 -4.97 -4.51 -9.09
CA ALA A 168 -4.65 -5.70 -8.30
C ALA A 168 -3.89 -5.35 -7.01
N ILE A 169 -3.17 -4.23 -7.01
CA ILE A 169 -2.30 -3.82 -5.90
C ILE A 169 -2.99 -2.92 -4.85
N VAL A 170 -4.14 -2.28 -5.20
CA VAL A 170 -4.86 -1.39 -4.27
C VAL A 170 -6.35 -1.66 -4.27
N GLY A 171 -7.06 -1.41 -5.38
CA GLY A 171 -8.53 -1.36 -5.40
C GLY A 171 -9.18 -2.69 -5.03
N LYS A 172 -8.75 -3.79 -5.66
CA LYS A 172 -9.28 -5.13 -5.36
C LYS A 172 -8.99 -5.57 -3.92
N PRO A 173 -7.73 -5.54 -3.43
CA PRO A 173 -7.45 -5.94 -2.05
C PRO A 173 -8.11 -5.01 -1.02
N MET A 174 -8.26 -3.70 -1.30
CA MET A 174 -8.97 -2.78 -0.43
C MET A 174 -10.46 -3.17 -0.27
N ALA A 175 -11.11 -3.49 -1.36
CA ALA A 175 -12.50 -3.92 -1.35
C ALA A 175 -12.68 -5.23 -0.54
N LEU A 176 -11.78 -6.18 -0.69
CA LEU A 176 -11.79 -7.43 0.08
C LEU A 176 -11.59 -7.18 1.58
N LEU A 177 -10.69 -6.29 1.96
CA LEU A 177 -10.47 -5.93 3.36
C LEU A 177 -11.69 -5.26 3.98
N LEU A 178 -12.33 -4.33 3.28
CA LEU A 178 -13.55 -3.67 3.75
C LEU A 178 -14.70 -4.67 3.88
N LEU A 179 -14.83 -5.61 2.94
CA LEU A 179 -15.81 -6.70 3.01
C LEU A 179 -15.58 -7.59 4.26
N GLN A 180 -14.33 -7.94 4.57
CA GLN A 180 -13.98 -8.71 5.79
C GLN A 180 -14.24 -7.95 7.10
N ARG A 181 -14.48 -6.65 7.02
CA ARG A 181 -14.86 -5.80 8.15
C ARG A 181 -16.37 -5.50 8.14
N ASP A 182 -17.15 -6.36 7.49
CA ASP A 182 -18.62 -6.30 7.41
C ASP A 182 -19.17 -5.03 6.75
N ALA A 183 -18.38 -4.36 5.90
CA ALA A 183 -18.88 -3.26 5.09
C ALA A 183 -19.56 -3.78 3.82
N THR A 184 -20.61 -3.06 3.37
CA THR A 184 -21.15 -3.23 2.02
C THR A 184 -20.25 -2.47 1.05
N VAL A 185 -19.68 -3.15 0.06
CA VAL A 185 -18.63 -2.57 -0.80
C VAL A 185 -19.09 -2.41 -2.23
N THR A 186 -18.91 -1.21 -2.79
CA THR A 186 -19.04 -0.92 -4.21
C THR A 186 -17.68 -0.57 -4.81
N ILE A 187 -17.28 -1.27 -5.88
CA ILE A 187 -16.06 -0.95 -6.63
C ILE A 187 -16.44 -0.15 -7.88
N CYS A 188 -15.88 1.05 -8.02
CA CYS A 188 -16.03 1.91 -9.18
C CYS A 188 -14.72 1.98 -9.99
N HIS A 189 -14.83 2.23 -11.28
CA HIS A 189 -13.70 2.28 -12.20
C HIS A 189 -13.99 3.17 -13.42
N SER A 190 -13.05 3.32 -14.33
CA SER A 190 -13.15 4.20 -15.53
C SER A 190 -14.33 3.90 -16.48
N LYS A 191 -14.99 2.76 -16.32
CA LYS A 191 -16.18 2.37 -17.09
C LYS A 191 -17.49 2.48 -16.28
N THR A 192 -17.39 2.90 -15.01
CA THR A 192 -18.57 3.05 -14.15
C THR A 192 -19.39 4.25 -14.62
N THR A 193 -20.66 4.01 -14.93
CA THR A 193 -21.63 5.08 -15.21
C THR A 193 -22.11 5.70 -13.89
N ARG A 194 -22.45 6.98 -13.90
CA ARG A 194 -22.96 7.73 -12.73
C ARG A 194 -22.03 7.64 -11.50
N LEU A 195 -20.70 7.73 -11.75
CA LEU A 195 -19.68 7.59 -10.70
C LEU A 195 -19.93 8.52 -9.50
N ALA A 196 -20.28 9.79 -9.76
CA ALA A 196 -20.53 10.77 -8.70
C ALA A 196 -21.71 10.38 -7.79
N GLU A 197 -22.78 9.84 -8.37
CA GLU A 197 -23.94 9.39 -7.60
C GLU A 197 -23.62 8.21 -6.70
N LEU A 198 -22.83 7.25 -7.19
CA LEU A 198 -22.39 6.10 -6.41
C LEU A 198 -21.43 6.52 -5.29
N ALA A 199 -20.46 7.37 -5.61
CA ALA A 199 -19.48 7.85 -4.63
C ALA A 199 -20.15 8.65 -3.50
N ARG A 200 -21.17 9.45 -3.80
CA ARG A 200 -21.92 10.24 -2.82
C ARG A 200 -22.74 9.39 -1.82
N GLN A 201 -22.94 8.12 -2.08
CA GLN A 201 -23.62 7.22 -1.16
C GLN A 201 -22.68 6.65 -0.08
N ALA A 202 -21.36 6.83 -0.23
CA ALA A 202 -20.37 6.22 0.61
C ALA A 202 -20.33 6.84 2.02
N ASP A 203 -20.37 6.01 3.05
CA ASP A 203 -19.95 6.37 4.40
C ASP A 203 -18.41 6.41 4.50
N VAL A 204 -17.74 5.51 3.74
CA VAL A 204 -16.29 5.47 3.56
C VAL A 204 -15.97 5.49 2.06
N LEU A 205 -15.27 6.52 1.61
CA LEU A 205 -14.83 6.68 0.23
C LEU A 205 -13.34 6.52 0.13
N VAL A 206 -12.88 5.53 -0.66
CA VAL A 206 -11.45 5.31 -0.94
C VAL A 206 -11.17 5.70 -2.39
N ALA A 207 -10.41 6.76 -2.60
CA ALA A 207 -9.99 7.23 -3.91
C ALA A 207 -8.61 6.65 -4.26
N ALA A 208 -8.59 5.76 -5.28
CA ALA A 208 -7.40 5.05 -5.76
C ALA A 208 -7.41 4.95 -7.30
N ALA A 209 -7.72 6.05 -7.97
CA ALA A 209 -7.86 6.14 -9.42
C ALA A 209 -6.58 6.56 -10.14
N GLY A 210 -5.61 7.14 -9.43
CA GLY A 210 -4.40 7.74 -10.00
C GLY A 210 -4.68 8.96 -10.88
N ARG A 211 -5.72 9.73 -10.56
CA ARG A 211 -6.15 10.91 -11.30
C ARG A 211 -6.25 12.12 -10.35
N PRO A 212 -5.35 13.09 -10.47
CA PRO A 212 -5.30 14.24 -9.56
C PRO A 212 -6.64 14.97 -9.46
N ARG A 213 -7.09 15.19 -8.23
CA ARG A 213 -8.30 15.97 -7.88
C ARG A 213 -9.57 15.53 -8.58
N MET A 214 -9.68 14.26 -8.97
CA MET A 214 -10.85 13.73 -9.65
C MET A 214 -12.09 13.69 -8.75
N VAL A 215 -11.91 13.51 -7.44
CA VAL A 215 -13.00 13.44 -6.46
C VAL A 215 -13.25 14.83 -5.89
N GLY A 216 -14.31 15.47 -6.37
CA GLY A 216 -14.77 16.77 -5.87
C GLY A 216 -15.81 16.64 -4.74
N ALA A 217 -16.20 17.79 -4.19
CA ALA A 217 -17.22 17.89 -3.13
C ALA A 217 -18.57 17.27 -3.55
N ASP A 218 -18.92 17.37 -4.82
CA ASP A 218 -20.13 16.81 -5.40
C ASP A 218 -20.19 15.27 -5.39
N MET A 219 -19.06 14.60 -5.17
CA MET A 219 -18.90 13.15 -5.07
C MET A 219 -18.86 12.61 -3.65
N VAL A 220 -18.93 13.46 -2.64
CA VAL A 220 -18.76 13.07 -1.24
C VAL A 220 -20.05 13.27 -0.44
N LYS A 221 -20.45 12.25 0.33
CA LYS A 221 -21.54 12.34 1.30
C LYS A 221 -21.09 13.23 2.48
N PRO A 222 -21.90 14.21 2.90
CA PRO A 222 -21.58 15.00 4.10
C PRO A 222 -21.31 14.10 5.32
N GLY A 223 -20.19 14.35 5.98
CA GLY A 223 -19.76 13.55 7.14
C GLY A 223 -19.06 12.23 6.82
N ALA A 224 -18.87 11.86 5.55
CA ALA A 224 -18.16 10.64 5.16
C ALA A 224 -16.69 10.66 5.56
N CYS A 225 -16.10 9.47 5.70
CA CYS A 225 -14.65 9.31 5.79
C CYS A 225 -14.04 9.18 4.38
N VAL A 226 -13.10 10.05 4.03
CA VAL A 226 -12.47 10.09 2.72
C VAL A 226 -11.00 9.72 2.84
N ILE A 227 -10.61 8.63 2.19
CA ILE A 227 -9.23 8.15 2.13
C ILE A 227 -8.69 8.39 0.72
N ASP A 228 -7.70 9.26 0.63
CA ASP A 228 -7.00 9.55 -0.62
C ASP A 228 -5.72 8.70 -0.74
N VAL A 229 -5.73 7.76 -1.67
CA VAL A 229 -4.59 6.88 -1.99
C VAL A 229 -3.76 7.44 -3.14
N GLY A 230 -4.29 8.43 -3.86
CA GLY A 230 -3.63 9.02 -5.03
C GLY A 230 -2.27 9.64 -4.67
N THR A 231 -1.28 9.42 -5.53
CA THR A 231 0.07 9.98 -5.40
C THR A 231 0.60 10.41 -6.77
N SER A 232 -0.14 11.28 -7.43
CA SER A 232 0.25 11.83 -8.73
C SER A 232 1.15 13.05 -8.56
N ARG A 233 2.03 13.32 -9.53
CA ARG A 233 2.78 14.58 -9.63
C ARG A 233 2.02 15.55 -10.52
N THR A 234 1.84 16.77 -10.04
CA THR A 234 1.32 17.87 -10.83
C THR A 234 2.41 18.45 -11.73
N THR A 235 2.03 19.29 -12.69
CA THR A 235 2.97 19.92 -13.64
C THR A 235 4.04 20.79 -12.96
N ASP A 236 3.76 21.30 -11.74
CA ASP A 236 4.71 22.04 -10.91
C ASP A 236 5.55 21.13 -9.99
N GLY A 237 5.48 19.81 -10.19
CA GLY A 237 6.29 18.80 -9.48
C GLY A 237 5.80 18.45 -8.07
N LYS A 238 4.73 19.07 -7.58
CA LYS A 238 4.15 18.77 -6.26
C LYS A 238 3.37 17.45 -6.28
N LEU A 239 3.27 16.80 -5.13
CA LEU A 239 2.40 15.65 -4.96
C LEU A 239 0.94 16.12 -4.84
N SER A 240 0.06 15.43 -5.55
CA SER A 240 -1.39 15.62 -5.48
C SER A 240 -2.07 14.27 -5.33
N GLY A 241 -3.08 14.22 -4.48
CA GLY A 241 -3.97 13.09 -4.38
C GLY A 241 -5.06 13.10 -5.45
N ASP A 242 -5.90 12.07 -5.41
CA ASP A 242 -7.07 11.92 -6.28
C ASP A 242 -8.25 12.80 -5.80
N VAL A 243 -8.19 13.33 -4.59
CA VAL A 243 -9.24 14.14 -3.98
C VAL A 243 -8.93 15.63 -4.08
N ASP A 244 -9.92 16.44 -4.42
CA ASP A 244 -9.83 17.89 -4.19
C ASP A 244 -9.93 18.17 -2.69
N PHE A 245 -8.76 18.13 -2.05
CA PHE A 245 -8.65 18.22 -0.61
C PHE A 245 -9.33 19.47 -0.03
N ALA A 246 -9.17 20.62 -0.68
CA ALA A 246 -9.72 21.88 -0.18
C ALA A 246 -11.26 21.85 -0.17
N ALA A 247 -11.87 21.45 -1.27
CA ALA A 247 -13.33 21.38 -1.38
C ALA A 247 -13.94 20.26 -0.53
N VAL A 248 -13.30 19.10 -0.46
CA VAL A 248 -13.80 17.92 0.26
C VAL A 248 -13.64 18.07 1.77
N SER A 249 -12.59 18.72 2.27
CA SER A 249 -12.40 18.95 3.71
C SER A 249 -13.50 19.76 4.38
N GLU A 250 -14.26 20.54 3.62
CA GLU A 250 -15.38 21.33 4.14
C GLU A 250 -16.64 20.49 4.45
N ILE A 251 -16.75 19.29 3.84
CA ILE A 251 -17.96 18.45 3.93
C ILE A 251 -17.72 17.07 4.51
N ALA A 252 -16.51 16.52 4.38
CA ALA A 252 -16.15 15.23 4.95
C ALA A 252 -16.11 15.27 6.48
N GLY A 253 -16.33 14.12 7.13
CA GLY A 253 -16.13 13.97 8.58
C GLY A 253 -14.66 13.70 8.93
N TRP A 254 -13.99 12.90 8.09
CA TRP A 254 -12.56 12.58 8.16
C TRP A 254 -11.93 12.61 6.78
N ILE A 255 -10.67 13.00 6.70
CA ILE A 255 -9.93 13.02 5.44
C ILE A 255 -8.44 12.76 5.66
N THR A 256 -7.81 12.01 4.74
CA THR A 256 -6.36 11.88 4.71
C THR A 256 -5.71 12.96 3.86
N PRO A 257 -4.62 13.61 4.31
CA PRO A 257 -3.88 14.56 3.48
C PRO A 257 -2.95 13.85 2.49
N VAL A 258 -2.64 14.52 1.37
CA VAL A 258 -1.56 14.12 0.45
C VAL A 258 -0.62 15.30 0.25
N PRO A 259 0.66 15.18 0.65
CA PRO A 259 1.31 14.06 1.33
C PRO A 259 0.96 13.93 2.82
N GLY A 260 1.29 12.78 3.42
CA GLY A 260 1.20 12.60 4.88
C GLY A 260 0.08 11.67 5.37
N GLY A 261 -0.82 11.22 4.47
CA GLY A 261 -1.86 10.24 4.76
C GLY A 261 -1.42 8.80 4.50
N VAL A 262 -1.87 8.22 3.38
CA VAL A 262 -1.69 6.79 3.08
C VAL A 262 -0.23 6.40 2.78
N GLY A 263 0.55 7.23 2.09
CA GLY A 263 1.92 6.89 1.68
C GLY A 263 2.83 6.45 2.82
N PRO A 264 2.94 7.19 3.94
CA PRO A 264 3.72 6.75 5.11
C PRO A 264 3.27 5.41 5.68
N MET A 265 1.97 5.12 5.65
CA MET A 265 1.42 3.85 6.13
C MET A 265 1.80 2.67 5.23
N THR A 266 1.86 2.86 3.90
CA THR A 266 2.35 1.83 2.98
C THR A 266 3.76 1.38 3.38
N VAL A 267 4.63 2.33 3.71
CA VAL A 267 6.01 2.04 4.16
C VAL A 267 6.01 1.30 5.51
N ALA A 268 5.17 1.70 6.45
CA ALA A 268 5.09 1.03 7.76
C ALA A 268 4.56 -0.40 7.64
N MET A 269 3.58 -0.64 6.76
CA MET A 269 3.04 -1.99 6.53
C MET A 269 4.02 -2.92 5.83
N LEU A 270 4.92 -2.41 4.99
CA LEU A 270 6.01 -3.20 4.43
C LEU A 270 6.93 -3.74 5.55
N VAL A 271 7.23 -2.93 6.56
CA VAL A 271 8.01 -3.37 7.73
C VAL A 271 7.27 -4.47 8.50
N VAL A 272 5.96 -4.31 8.71
CA VAL A 272 5.10 -5.31 9.35
C VAL A 272 5.11 -6.63 8.58
N ASN A 273 4.92 -6.58 7.25
CA ASN A 273 4.93 -7.76 6.41
C ASN A 273 6.31 -8.44 6.38
N THR A 274 7.42 -7.67 6.41
CA THR A 274 8.78 -8.23 6.47
C THR A 274 9.03 -8.96 7.80
N LEU A 275 8.59 -8.39 8.92
CA LEU A 275 8.61 -9.07 10.21
C LEU A 275 7.79 -10.37 10.14
N ARG A 276 6.56 -10.31 9.64
CA ARG A 276 5.68 -11.48 9.49
C ARG A 276 6.30 -12.57 8.62
N ALA A 277 6.95 -12.20 7.50
CA ALA A 277 7.64 -13.15 6.62
C ALA A 277 8.78 -13.87 7.37
N THR A 278 9.51 -13.16 8.20
CA THR A 278 10.57 -13.74 9.05
C THR A 278 9.98 -14.72 10.06
N GLU A 279 8.90 -14.36 10.74
CA GLU A 279 8.21 -15.27 11.69
C GLU A 279 7.75 -16.55 10.99
N LEU A 280 7.18 -16.44 9.80
CA LEU A 280 6.71 -17.58 9.02
C LEU A 280 7.85 -18.48 8.53
N SER A 281 9.05 -17.94 8.30
CA SER A 281 10.21 -18.73 7.89
C SER A 281 10.81 -19.58 9.03
N LEU A 282 10.42 -19.32 10.27
CA LEU A 282 10.89 -20.03 11.47
C LEU A 282 9.87 -21.05 12.00
N ALA A 283 8.65 -21.04 11.45
CA ALA A 283 7.57 -21.94 11.85
C ALA A 283 7.60 -23.24 11.04
#